data_a8f94f7dffa23b212196be9e2a6a1947
#
_entry.id   a8f94f7dffa23b212196be9e2a6a1947
#
_cell.length_a   1.000
_cell.length_b   1.000
_cell.length_c   1.000
_cell.angle_alpha   90.00
_cell.angle_beta   90.00
_cell.angle_gamma   90.00
#
_symmetry.space_group_name_H-M   'P 1'
#
loop_
_entity.id
_entity.type
_entity.pdbx_description
1 polymer ?
#
loop_
_entity_poly.entity_id
_entity_poly.type
_entity_poly.pdbx_seq_one_letter_code
_entity_poly.pdbx_strand_id
1 'polypeptide(L)'
;RDNQETGELIMDSNELERERGITILSKNASVTYKDVKINVIDTPGHSDFGGEVERVLKMADGVCLLVDAFEGPMPQTRFVLQKALQLNLKPLVIINKVDKDNCRPDEVHDAVFELFFNLDATEDQLNFPTFYGSGKNGWFNDSLTPCEDIFPLMDGILKYVPGPNVKEGPTQMQITSLDYSSFLGRIAIGKVERGSIKEGQNVVLVKADGSIKKNKVKELYVFEGMGKRKVTEVISGDLCAVVGLEDFSIGDTIADPENPEALPVISVDEPTMSMTFSINNSPLDRKSTRLNSSHMSESRMPSSA
;
A
#
# COMPACT_ATOMS: atom_id res chain seq x y z
N ARG A 1 -24.97 9.69 3.82
CA ARG A 1 -25.77 10.77 4.32
C ARG A 1 -24.88 12.00 4.38
N ASP A 2 -24.99 12.84 3.39
CA ASP A 2 -24.70 14.28 3.37
C ASP A 2 -23.35 14.77 3.93
N ASN A 3 -22.24 14.12 3.56
CA ASN A 3 -20.90 14.70 3.52
C ASN A 3 -20.12 14.02 2.39
N GLN A 4 -20.64 14.10 1.17
CA GLN A 4 -19.83 13.89 -0.02
C GLN A 4 -19.03 15.18 -0.21
N GLU A 5 -17.83 15.22 0.33
CA GLU A 5 -16.80 16.09 -0.21
C GLU A 5 -16.52 15.59 -1.63
N THR A 6 -17.11 16.26 -2.59
CA THR A 6 -16.83 16.07 -4.02
C THR A 6 -15.45 16.67 -4.31
N GLY A 7 -14.39 15.97 -3.91
CA GLY A 7 -13.02 16.33 -4.19
C GLY A 7 -12.37 15.27 -5.06
N GLU A 8 -11.67 15.67 -6.11
CA GLU A 8 -11.01 14.78 -7.07
C GLU A 8 -9.92 13.87 -6.46
N LEU A 9 -9.55 14.06 -5.17
CA LEU A 9 -8.49 13.33 -4.48
C LEU A 9 -8.92 12.94 -3.06
N ILE A 10 -10.00 12.14 -2.95
CA ILE A 10 -10.60 11.78 -1.65
C ILE A 10 -9.61 11.00 -0.76
N MET A 11 -8.77 10.15 -1.34
CA MET A 11 -7.77 9.37 -0.60
C MET A 11 -6.52 10.18 -0.26
N ASP A 12 -6.16 11.21 -1.02
CA ASP A 12 -4.96 12.02 -0.80
C ASP A 12 -5.19 13.09 0.27
N SER A 13 -4.94 12.74 1.52
CA SER A 13 -5.14 13.60 2.68
C SER A 13 -3.97 14.54 2.98
N ASN A 14 -2.78 14.26 2.45
CA ASN A 14 -1.56 15.03 2.68
C ASN A 14 -1.54 16.28 1.77
N GLU A 15 -1.19 17.45 2.33
CA GLU A 15 -1.09 18.70 1.57
C GLU A 15 -0.12 18.59 0.39
N LEU A 16 1.01 17.90 0.54
CA LEU A 16 1.99 17.67 -0.52
C LEU A 16 1.45 16.78 -1.64
N GLU A 17 0.66 15.77 -1.32
CA GLU A 17 0.00 14.91 -2.32
C GLU A 17 -1.00 15.70 -3.15
N ARG A 18 -1.80 16.55 -2.49
CA ARG A 18 -2.77 17.42 -3.15
C ARG A 18 -2.10 18.47 -4.04
N GLU A 19 -1.00 19.08 -3.56
CA GLU A 19 -0.23 20.06 -4.32
C GLU A 19 0.42 19.44 -5.56
N ARG A 20 0.98 18.23 -5.42
CA ARG A 20 1.70 17.54 -6.49
C ARG A 20 0.79 16.71 -7.40
N GLY A 21 -0.42 16.37 -6.95
CA GLY A 21 -1.35 15.48 -7.65
C GLY A 21 -0.83 14.06 -7.79
N ILE A 22 -0.04 13.58 -6.84
CA ILE A 22 0.52 12.21 -6.81
C ILE A 22 0.38 11.62 -5.41
N THR A 23 0.12 10.31 -5.34
CA THR A 23 0.17 9.56 -4.09
C THR A 23 1.63 9.36 -3.65
N ILE A 24 1.95 9.74 -2.42
CA ILE A 24 3.29 9.59 -1.81
C ILE A 24 3.31 8.39 -0.85
N LEU A 25 2.31 8.29 0.01
CA LEU A 25 2.17 7.21 0.98
C LEU A 25 1.03 6.28 0.59
N SER A 26 1.23 4.99 0.80
CA SER A 26 0.17 4.00 0.60
C SER A 26 -0.99 4.24 1.56
N LYS A 27 -2.20 3.99 1.10
CA LYS A 27 -3.43 4.14 1.87
C LYS A 27 -4.25 2.87 1.82
N ASN A 28 -4.84 2.56 2.96
CA ASN A 28 -5.65 1.37 3.11
C ASN A 28 -7.12 1.79 3.24
N ALA A 29 -7.95 1.16 2.44
CA ALA A 29 -9.39 1.24 2.51
C ALA A 29 -10.00 -0.17 2.45
N SER A 30 -11.26 -0.31 2.76
CA SER A 30 -11.96 -1.56 2.51
C SER A 30 -13.38 -1.33 2.05
N VAL A 31 -13.87 -2.26 1.25
CA VAL A 31 -15.24 -2.31 0.77
C VAL A 31 -15.80 -3.71 0.97
N THR A 32 -17.06 -3.80 1.32
CA THR A 32 -17.76 -5.09 1.38
C THR A 32 -18.63 -5.26 0.14
N TYR A 33 -18.40 -6.33 -0.60
CA TYR A 33 -19.15 -6.67 -1.80
C TYR A 33 -19.54 -8.15 -1.78
N LYS A 34 -20.83 -8.46 -1.93
CA LYS A 34 -21.39 -9.84 -1.86
C LYS A 34 -20.86 -10.61 -0.63
N ASP A 35 -20.92 -9.98 0.56
CA ASP A 35 -20.47 -10.52 1.86
C ASP A 35 -18.95 -10.81 1.94
N VAL A 36 -18.17 -10.42 0.94
CA VAL A 36 -16.71 -10.50 0.96
C VAL A 36 -16.13 -9.14 1.27
N LYS A 37 -15.26 -9.07 2.27
CA LYS A 37 -14.46 -7.87 2.55
C LYS A 37 -13.27 -7.81 1.61
N ILE A 38 -13.17 -6.76 0.84
CA ILE A 38 -12.06 -6.46 -0.06
C ILE A 38 -11.26 -5.33 0.55
N ASN A 39 -10.03 -5.60 0.97
CA ASN A 39 -9.10 -4.57 1.37
C ASN A 39 -8.41 -3.99 0.12
N VAL A 40 -8.44 -2.69 -0.03
CA VAL A 40 -7.82 -1.96 -1.13
C VAL A 40 -6.62 -1.21 -0.59
N ILE A 41 -5.46 -1.44 -1.17
CA ILE A 41 -4.23 -0.74 -0.84
C ILE A 41 -3.89 0.14 -2.04
N ASP A 42 -4.03 1.44 -1.88
CA ASP A 42 -3.59 2.42 -2.87
C ASP A 42 -2.08 2.60 -2.76
N THR A 43 -1.38 2.39 -3.87
CA THR A 43 0.09 2.40 -3.92
C THR A 43 0.60 3.63 -4.67
N PRO A 44 1.70 4.26 -4.22
CA PRO A 44 2.37 5.28 -5.02
C PRO A 44 2.76 4.72 -6.38
N GLY A 45 2.53 5.49 -7.45
CA GLY A 45 2.93 5.10 -8.80
C GLY A 45 4.36 5.51 -9.16
N HIS A 46 4.97 6.44 -8.42
CA HIS A 46 6.26 7.02 -8.78
C HIS A 46 7.43 6.15 -8.29
N SER A 47 8.46 5.99 -9.13
CA SER A 47 9.65 5.17 -8.83
C SER A 47 10.43 5.62 -7.59
N ASP A 48 10.35 6.91 -7.23
CA ASP A 48 11.02 7.46 -6.04
C ASP A 48 10.47 6.87 -4.73
N PHE A 49 9.27 6.28 -4.77
CA PHE A 49 8.62 5.64 -3.63
C PHE A 49 8.66 4.11 -3.71
N GLY A 50 9.66 3.57 -4.43
CA GLY A 50 9.80 2.12 -4.65
C GLY A 50 9.79 1.29 -3.39
N GLY A 51 10.45 1.76 -2.33
CA GLY A 51 10.46 1.09 -1.04
C GLY A 51 9.08 0.96 -0.40
N GLU A 52 8.20 1.95 -0.56
CA GLU A 52 6.82 1.87 -0.09
C GLU A 52 6.03 0.83 -0.89
N VAL A 53 6.17 0.84 -2.23
CA VAL A 53 5.52 -0.13 -3.11
C VAL A 53 5.90 -1.56 -2.76
N GLU A 54 7.20 -1.84 -2.55
CA GLU A 54 7.66 -3.19 -2.19
C GLU A 54 7.09 -3.70 -0.87
N ARG A 55 6.95 -2.80 0.11
CA ARG A 55 6.39 -3.15 1.42
C ARG A 55 4.91 -3.49 1.32
N VAL A 56 4.12 -2.65 0.64
CA VAL A 56 2.68 -2.83 0.59
C VAL A 56 2.25 -3.97 -0.32
N LEU A 57 2.98 -4.24 -1.40
CA LEU A 57 2.71 -5.39 -2.27
C LEU A 57 2.80 -6.73 -1.54
N LYS A 58 3.61 -6.83 -0.48
CA LYS A 58 3.67 -8.05 0.37
C LYS A 58 2.38 -8.33 1.13
N MET A 59 1.55 -7.32 1.36
CA MET A 59 0.25 -7.50 2.00
C MET A 59 -0.85 -7.91 1.03
N ALA A 60 -0.64 -7.74 -0.28
CA ALA A 60 -1.64 -7.98 -1.29
C ALA A 60 -1.74 -9.46 -1.67
N ASP A 61 -2.93 -9.88 -2.10
CA ASP A 61 -3.21 -11.21 -2.65
C ASP A 61 -3.33 -11.16 -4.19
N GLY A 62 -3.53 -9.97 -4.75
CA GLY A 62 -3.56 -9.69 -6.18
C GLY A 62 -3.29 -8.23 -6.46
N VAL A 63 -3.13 -7.87 -7.72
CA VAL A 63 -2.84 -6.50 -8.15
C VAL A 63 -3.77 -6.07 -9.27
N CYS A 64 -4.40 -4.91 -9.10
CA CYS A 64 -5.15 -4.22 -10.16
C CYS A 64 -4.21 -3.23 -10.84
N LEU A 65 -3.79 -3.53 -12.05
CA LEU A 65 -2.92 -2.67 -12.84
C LEU A 65 -3.76 -1.68 -13.64
N LEU A 66 -3.79 -0.41 -13.20
CA LEU A 66 -4.51 0.65 -13.91
C LEU A 66 -3.63 1.25 -15.00
N VAL A 67 -4.16 1.28 -16.22
CA VAL A 67 -3.48 1.85 -17.39
C VAL A 67 -4.42 2.85 -18.08
N ASP A 68 -3.91 4.01 -18.48
CA ASP A 68 -4.67 5.00 -19.24
C ASP A 68 -4.83 4.52 -20.70
N ALA A 69 -6.05 4.50 -21.20
CA ALA A 69 -6.37 4.06 -22.56
C ALA A 69 -5.75 4.93 -23.68
N PHE A 70 -5.26 6.12 -23.35
CA PHE A 70 -4.57 7.01 -24.28
C PHE A 70 -3.05 6.92 -24.17
N GLU A 71 -2.51 6.99 -22.94
CA GLU A 71 -1.06 7.03 -22.69
C GLU A 71 -0.40 5.65 -22.74
N GLY A 72 -1.17 4.60 -22.39
CA GLY A 72 -0.63 3.25 -22.28
C GLY A 72 0.22 3.04 -21.03
N PRO A 73 0.99 1.93 -20.97
CA PRO A 73 1.85 1.62 -19.83
C PRO A 73 3.04 2.61 -19.76
N MET A 74 3.16 3.29 -18.63
CA MET A 74 4.21 4.25 -18.33
C MET A 74 5.41 3.57 -17.63
N PRO A 75 6.59 4.22 -17.52
CA PRO A 75 7.73 3.65 -16.79
C PRO A 75 7.40 3.23 -15.36
N GLN A 76 6.56 3.99 -14.66
CA GLN A 76 6.08 3.69 -13.32
C GLN A 76 5.26 2.39 -13.30
N THR A 77 4.42 2.19 -14.30
CA THR A 77 3.62 0.96 -14.47
C THR A 77 4.54 -0.26 -14.58
N ARG A 78 5.65 -0.13 -15.34
CA ARG A 78 6.65 -1.19 -15.48
C ARG A 78 7.27 -1.57 -14.14
N PHE A 79 7.66 -0.58 -13.34
CA PHE A 79 8.30 -0.81 -12.04
C PHE A 79 7.37 -1.56 -11.09
N VAL A 80 6.14 -1.05 -10.89
CA VAL A 80 5.17 -1.69 -9.98
C VAL A 80 4.80 -3.09 -10.45
N LEU A 81 4.58 -3.27 -11.75
CA LEU A 81 4.27 -4.58 -12.32
C LEU A 81 5.41 -5.57 -12.10
N GLN A 82 6.65 -5.17 -12.34
CA GLN A 82 7.82 -6.05 -12.12
C GLN A 82 7.87 -6.55 -10.68
N LYS A 83 7.68 -5.67 -9.69
CA LYS A 83 7.67 -6.07 -8.27
C LYS A 83 6.48 -6.99 -7.95
N ALA A 84 5.31 -6.72 -8.50
CA ALA A 84 4.12 -7.57 -8.32
C ALA A 84 4.32 -8.99 -8.90
N LEU A 85 4.90 -9.09 -10.11
CA LEU A 85 5.19 -10.37 -10.75
C LEU A 85 6.23 -11.19 -9.98
N GLN A 86 7.28 -10.54 -9.44
CA GLN A 86 8.28 -11.17 -8.58
C GLN A 86 7.68 -11.77 -7.29
N LEU A 87 6.61 -11.16 -6.77
CA LEU A 87 5.87 -11.66 -5.62
C LEU A 87 4.79 -12.70 -6.00
N ASN A 88 4.71 -13.10 -7.27
CA ASN A 88 3.70 -14.02 -7.78
C ASN A 88 2.25 -13.56 -7.53
N LEU A 89 2.02 -12.26 -7.46
CA LEU A 89 0.67 -11.73 -7.35
C LEU A 89 -0.12 -11.97 -8.64
N LYS A 90 -1.41 -12.26 -8.50
CA LYS A 90 -2.31 -12.38 -9.66
C LYS A 90 -2.65 -11.00 -10.20
N PRO A 91 -2.28 -10.69 -11.45
CA PRO A 91 -2.61 -9.41 -12.06
C PRO A 91 -4.03 -9.41 -12.64
N LEU A 92 -4.69 -8.27 -12.52
CA LEU A 92 -5.91 -7.91 -13.20
C LEU A 92 -5.70 -6.55 -13.85
N VAL A 93 -5.86 -6.45 -15.16
CA VAL A 93 -5.59 -5.22 -15.91
C VAL A 93 -6.87 -4.40 -16.05
N ILE A 94 -6.77 -3.10 -15.80
CA ILE A 94 -7.87 -2.15 -15.91
C ILE A 94 -7.44 -1.02 -16.84
N ILE A 95 -8.00 -1.02 -18.04
CA ILE A 95 -7.79 0.05 -19.03
C ILE A 95 -8.83 1.13 -18.78
N ASN A 96 -8.37 2.21 -18.14
CA ASN A 96 -9.19 3.33 -17.68
C ASN A 96 -9.21 4.47 -18.70
N LYS A 97 -10.19 5.36 -18.58
CA LYS A 97 -10.36 6.56 -19.40
C LYS A 97 -10.69 6.26 -20.86
N VAL A 98 -11.45 5.19 -21.11
CA VAL A 98 -11.94 4.87 -22.46
C VAL A 98 -13.00 5.86 -22.97
N ASP A 99 -13.41 6.80 -22.13
CA ASP A 99 -14.29 7.93 -22.47
C ASP A 99 -13.58 9.08 -23.20
N LYS A 100 -12.25 9.04 -23.33
CA LYS A 100 -11.49 10.04 -24.08
C LYS A 100 -11.63 9.81 -25.59
N ASP A 101 -11.82 10.88 -26.37
CA ASP A 101 -12.00 10.82 -27.84
C ASP A 101 -10.84 10.17 -28.59
N ASN A 102 -9.63 10.24 -28.05
CA ASN A 102 -8.40 9.70 -28.66
C ASN A 102 -7.90 8.44 -27.97
N CYS A 103 -8.75 7.72 -27.24
CA CYS A 103 -8.33 6.47 -26.58
C CYS A 103 -8.05 5.36 -27.63
N ARG A 104 -7.10 4.48 -27.27
CA ARG A 104 -6.65 3.36 -28.09
C ARG A 104 -6.60 2.07 -27.25
N PRO A 105 -7.75 1.62 -26.74
CA PRO A 105 -7.78 0.54 -25.75
C PRO A 105 -7.17 -0.77 -26.24
N ASP A 106 -7.35 -1.13 -27.52
CA ASP A 106 -6.81 -2.36 -28.12
C ASP A 106 -5.27 -2.27 -28.23
N GLU A 107 -4.74 -1.14 -28.75
CA GLU A 107 -3.28 -0.93 -28.81
C GLU A 107 -2.65 -0.89 -27.42
N VAL A 108 -3.34 -0.32 -26.43
CA VAL A 108 -2.88 -0.29 -25.04
C VAL A 108 -2.90 -1.68 -24.42
N HIS A 109 -3.92 -2.50 -24.71
CA HIS A 109 -3.96 -3.89 -24.28
C HIS A 109 -2.76 -4.67 -24.83
N ASP A 110 -2.46 -4.54 -26.12
CA ASP A 110 -1.30 -5.19 -26.73
C ASP A 110 0.02 -4.70 -26.12
N ALA A 111 0.15 -3.39 -25.88
CA ALA A 111 1.33 -2.82 -25.22
C ALA A 111 1.50 -3.33 -23.77
N VAL A 112 0.41 -3.55 -23.04
CA VAL A 112 0.45 -4.16 -21.71
C VAL A 112 0.87 -5.62 -21.82
N PHE A 113 0.35 -6.39 -22.75
CA PHE A 113 0.74 -7.77 -22.99
C PHE A 113 2.25 -7.87 -23.29
N GLU A 114 2.75 -7.01 -24.20
CA GLU A 114 4.18 -6.93 -24.50
C GLU A 114 5.01 -6.56 -23.27
N LEU A 115 4.51 -5.67 -22.40
CA LEU A 115 5.17 -5.32 -21.15
C LEU A 115 5.29 -6.53 -20.21
N PHE A 116 4.24 -7.33 -20.05
CA PHE A 116 4.28 -8.56 -19.26
C PHE A 116 5.30 -9.55 -19.82
N PHE A 117 5.31 -9.73 -21.14
CA PHE A 117 6.26 -10.61 -21.83
C PHE A 117 7.71 -10.14 -21.60
N ASN A 118 7.98 -8.84 -21.71
CA ASN A 118 9.29 -8.24 -21.48
C ASN A 118 9.75 -8.26 -20.01
N LEU A 119 8.87 -8.60 -19.08
CA LEU A 119 9.14 -8.77 -17.65
C LEU A 119 9.22 -10.26 -17.26
N ASP A 120 9.35 -11.16 -18.23
CA ASP A 120 9.43 -12.62 -18.02
C ASP A 120 8.26 -13.18 -17.20
N ALA A 121 7.04 -12.63 -17.40
CA ALA A 121 5.83 -13.11 -16.74
C ALA A 121 5.59 -14.60 -17.07
N THR A 122 5.13 -15.35 -16.08
CA THR A 122 4.75 -16.75 -16.27
C THR A 122 3.50 -16.88 -17.15
N GLU A 123 3.27 -18.07 -17.73
CA GLU A 123 2.08 -18.34 -18.54
C GLU A 123 0.78 -18.01 -17.78
N ASP A 124 0.72 -18.35 -16.49
CA ASP A 124 -0.40 -18.00 -15.60
C ASP A 124 -0.59 -16.48 -15.43
N GLN A 125 0.50 -15.72 -15.42
CA GLN A 125 0.47 -14.26 -15.29
C GLN A 125 0.17 -13.57 -16.62
N LEU A 126 0.52 -14.17 -17.75
CA LEU A 126 0.18 -13.69 -19.09
C LEU A 126 -1.32 -13.86 -19.41
N ASN A 127 -1.98 -14.79 -18.74
CA ASN A 127 -3.42 -15.00 -18.89
C ASN A 127 -4.22 -14.11 -17.91
N PHE A 128 -3.95 -12.81 -17.93
CA PHE A 128 -4.61 -11.85 -17.07
C PHE A 128 -5.99 -11.45 -17.62
N PRO A 129 -7.01 -11.27 -16.76
CA PRO A 129 -8.27 -10.67 -17.14
C PRO A 129 -8.11 -9.17 -17.35
N THR A 130 -8.79 -8.63 -18.37
CA THR A 130 -8.78 -7.20 -18.67
C THR A 130 -10.19 -6.62 -18.54
N PHE A 131 -10.28 -5.45 -17.90
CA PHE A 131 -11.49 -4.65 -17.79
C PHE A 131 -11.26 -3.28 -18.41
N TYR A 132 -12.30 -2.75 -19.04
CA TYR A 132 -12.29 -1.46 -19.70
C TYR A 132 -13.32 -0.55 -19.06
N GLY A 133 -13.01 0.74 -18.92
CA GLY A 133 -14.00 1.64 -18.35
C GLY A 133 -13.53 3.06 -18.14
N SER A 134 -14.35 3.80 -17.43
CA SER A 134 -14.10 5.18 -17.04
C SER A 134 -14.38 5.37 -15.55
N GLY A 135 -13.32 5.57 -14.78
CA GLY A 135 -13.46 5.92 -13.38
C GLY A 135 -14.22 7.23 -13.17
N LYS A 136 -14.11 8.18 -14.11
CA LYS A 136 -14.87 9.42 -14.07
C LYS A 136 -16.37 9.21 -14.22
N ASN A 137 -16.76 8.30 -15.11
CA ASN A 137 -18.17 7.98 -15.39
C ASN A 137 -18.70 6.85 -14.50
N GLY A 138 -17.85 6.23 -13.67
CA GLY A 138 -18.23 5.25 -12.65
C GLY A 138 -18.58 3.86 -13.17
N TRP A 139 -18.04 3.43 -14.32
CA TRP A 139 -18.31 2.11 -14.87
C TRP A 139 -17.05 1.38 -15.34
N PHE A 140 -17.07 0.05 -15.22
CA PHE A 140 -16.05 -0.86 -15.77
C PHE A 140 -16.71 -2.17 -16.22
N ASN A 141 -16.30 -2.68 -17.40
CA ASN A 141 -16.81 -3.91 -17.98
C ASN A 141 -15.67 -4.76 -18.55
N ASP A 142 -15.90 -6.05 -18.79
CA ASP A 142 -14.98 -6.97 -19.47
C ASP A 142 -14.88 -6.73 -20.99
N SER A 143 -15.66 -5.81 -21.51
CA SER A 143 -15.67 -5.36 -22.90
C SER A 143 -15.72 -3.83 -22.98
N LEU A 144 -15.50 -3.29 -24.17
CA LEU A 144 -15.60 -1.84 -24.44
C LEU A 144 -17.05 -1.30 -24.42
N THR A 145 -18.02 -2.15 -24.14
CA THR A 145 -19.43 -1.73 -24.03
C THR A 145 -19.66 -1.10 -22.65
N PRO A 146 -20.10 0.18 -22.60
CA PRO A 146 -20.44 0.83 -21.34
C PRO A 146 -21.53 0.08 -20.58
N CYS A 147 -21.40 0.04 -19.27
CA CYS A 147 -22.39 -0.48 -18.33
C CYS A 147 -22.78 0.61 -17.30
N GLU A 148 -23.73 0.30 -16.44
CA GLU A 148 -24.27 1.29 -15.51
C GLU A 148 -23.38 1.55 -14.27
N ASP A 149 -22.50 0.59 -13.93
CA ASP A 149 -21.75 0.60 -12.66
C ASP A 149 -20.39 -0.11 -12.76
N ILE A 150 -19.75 -0.30 -11.59
CA ILE A 150 -18.46 -0.98 -11.45
C ILE A 150 -18.60 -2.46 -11.06
N PHE A 151 -19.81 -2.99 -10.95
CA PHE A 151 -20.02 -4.35 -10.47
C PHE A 151 -19.38 -5.44 -11.32
N PRO A 152 -19.29 -5.34 -12.65
CA PRO A 152 -18.54 -6.32 -13.45
C PRO A 152 -17.06 -6.40 -13.06
N LEU A 153 -16.43 -5.26 -12.75
CA LEU A 153 -15.06 -5.24 -12.22
C LEU A 153 -14.98 -5.88 -10.82
N MET A 154 -15.93 -5.58 -9.94
CA MET A 154 -15.97 -6.16 -8.60
C MET A 154 -16.17 -7.69 -8.66
N ASP A 155 -17.00 -8.16 -9.56
CA ASP A 155 -17.18 -9.60 -9.83
C ASP A 155 -15.89 -10.22 -10.40
N GLY A 156 -15.20 -9.50 -11.27
CA GLY A 156 -13.88 -9.87 -11.76
C GLY A 156 -12.85 -10.01 -10.64
N ILE A 157 -12.78 -9.05 -9.72
CA ILE A 157 -11.88 -9.13 -8.55
C ILE A 157 -12.19 -10.38 -7.74
N LEU A 158 -13.45 -10.63 -7.39
CA LEU A 158 -13.84 -11.83 -6.63
C LEU A 158 -13.53 -13.15 -7.35
N LYS A 159 -13.57 -13.15 -8.68
CA LYS A 159 -13.34 -14.34 -9.49
C LYS A 159 -11.84 -14.65 -9.70
N TYR A 160 -11.03 -13.63 -9.91
CA TYR A 160 -9.65 -13.80 -10.38
C TYR A 160 -8.60 -13.54 -9.30
N VAL A 161 -8.88 -12.69 -8.30
CA VAL A 161 -7.97 -12.49 -7.17
C VAL A 161 -8.20 -13.60 -6.16
N PRO A 162 -7.16 -14.37 -5.78
CA PRO A 162 -7.32 -15.43 -4.78
C PRO A 162 -7.64 -14.82 -3.41
N GLY A 163 -8.39 -15.56 -2.59
CA GLY A 163 -8.54 -15.23 -1.19
C GLY A 163 -7.21 -15.38 -0.43
N PRO A 164 -7.10 -14.77 0.75
CA PRO A 164 -5.88 -14.85 1.54
C PRO A 164 -5.59 -16.28 1.98
N ASN A 165 -4.31 -16.63 2.06
CA ASN A 165 -3.88 -17.92 2.58
C ASN A 165 -3.96 -17.91 4.11
N VAL A 166 -5.08 -18.36 4.66
CA VAL A 166 -5.31 -18.42 6.10
C VAL A 166 -4.49 -19.55 6.72
N LYS A 167 -3.62 -19.23 7.68
CA LYS A 167 -2.78 -20.17 8.40
C LYS A 167 -3.14 -20.19 9.88
N GLU A 168 -3.41 -21.36 10.41
CA GLU A 168 -3.57 -21.56 11.85
C GLU A 168 -2.23 -21.66 12.56
N GLY A 169 -2.18 -21.31 13.84
CA GLY A 169 -0.98 -21.42 14.67
C GLY A 169 -0.71 -20.20 15.53
N PRO A 170 0.49 -20.09 16.10
CA PRO A 170 0.91 -18.95 16.90
C PRO A 170 0.86 -17.64 16.10
N THR A 171 0.49 -16.57 16.79
CA THR A 171 0.38 -15.23 16.20
C THR A 171 1.64 -14.82 15.44
N GLN A 172 1.48 -14.35 14.21
CA GLN A 172 2.57 -13.80 13.41
C GLN A 172 2.04 -12.73 12.45
N MET A 173 2.61 -11.53 12.53
CA MET A 173 2.28 -10.38 11.68
C MET A 173 3.53 -9.57 11.41
N GLN A 174 3.78 -9.20 10.16
CA GLN A 174 4.86 -8.28 9.81
C GLN A 174 4.36 -6.84 9.77
N ILE A 175 5.13 -5.92 10.35
CA ILE A 175 4.85 -4.47 10.26
C ILE A 175 5.37 -3.98 8.91
N THR A 176 4.46 -3.59 8.03
CA THR A 176 4.76 -3.19 6.66
C THR A 176 4.64 -1.69 6.44
N SER A 177 3.78 -1.03 7.21
CA SER A 177 3.58 0.41 7.13
C SER A 177 3.34 1.01 8.51
N LEU A 178 3.56 2.30 8.63
CA LEU A 178 3.35 3.06 9.85
C LEU A 178 2.36 4.17 9.61
N ASP A 179 1.51 4.42 10.59
CA ASP A 179 0.64 5.56 10.63
C ASP A 179 0.81 6.30 11.96
N TYR A 180 0.35 7.52 12.03
CA TYR A 180 0.43 8.34 13.22
C TYR A 180 -0.89 9.08 13.48
N SER A 181 -1.32 9.01 14.71
CA SER A 181 -2.44 9.82 15.20
C SER A 181 -1.98 10.64 16.39
N SER A 182 -2.33 11.92 16.43
CA SER A 182 -2.06 12.80 17.58
C SER A 182 -2.63 12.26 18.89
N PHE A 183 -3.68 11.44 18.82
CA PHE A 183 -4.36 10.84 19.96
C PHE A 183 -3.83 9.46 20.33
N LEU A 184 -3.60 8.60 19.32
CA LEU A 184 -3.18 7.19 19.52
C LEU A 184 -1.66 6.99 19.46
N GLY A 185 -0.92 8.00 19.02
CA GLY A 185 0.51 7.88 18.77
C GLY A 185 0.83 7.11 17.48
N ARG A 186 1.94 6.37 17.51
CA ARG A 186 2.38 5.53 16.37
C ARG A 186 1.51 4.28 16.27
N ILE A 187 1.13 3.95 15.06
CA ILE A 187 0.26 2.84 14.69
C ILE A 187 1.03 1.92 13.75
N ALA A 188 1.12 0.64 14.08
CA ALA A 188 1.72 -0.37 13.23
C ALA A 188 0.66 -0.98 12.33
N ILE A 189 0.90 -1.01 11.01
CA ILE A 189 -0.01 -1.58 10.02
C ILE A 189 0.65 -2.78 9.36
N GLY A 190 -0.11 -3.84 9.13
CA GLY A 190 0.35 -5.03 8.44
C GLY A 190 -0.75 -6.06 8.23
N LYS A 191 -0.38 -7.17 7.60
CA LYS A 191 -1.23 -8.35 7.40
C LYS A 191 -0.93 -9.39 8.47
N VAL A 192 -1.95 -9.99 9.04
CA VAL A 192 -1.79 -11.14 9.94
C VAL A 192 -1.47 -12.36 9.07
N GLU A 193 -0.25 -12.86 9.15
CA GLU A 193 0.23 -13.98 8.32
C GLU A 193 -0.20 -15.33 8.87
N ARG A 194 -0.28 -15.45 10.20
CA ARG A 194 -0.65 -16.69 10.88
C ARG A 194 -1.35 -16.43 12.19
N GLY A 195 -2.30 -17.28 12.53
CA GLY A 195 -3.06 -17.24 13.78
C GLY A 195 -4.00 -16.05 13.88
N SER A 196 -4.05 -15.43 15.05
CA SER A 196 -4.86 -14.23 15.27
C SER A 196 -4.17 -13.27 16.24
N ILE A 197 -4.53 -11.99 16.15
CA ILE A 197 -4.12 -10.94 17.10
C ILE A 197 -5.37 -10.49 17.85
N LYS A 198 -5.23 -10.31 19.19
CA LYS A 198 -6.33 -9.88 20.06
C LYS A 198 -5.98 -8.58 20.79
N GLU A 199 -6.98 -7.77 21.05
CA GLU A 199 -6.88 -6.64 21.97
C GLU A 199 -6.44 -7.12 23.36
N GLY A 200 -5.49 -6.44 23.97
CA GLY A 200 -4.93 -6.80 25.28
C GLY A 200 -3.93 -7.96 25.27
N GLN A 201 -3.66 -8.58 24.12
CA GLN A 201 -2.72 -9.70 24.00
C GLN A 201 -1.29 -9.26 24.29
N ASN A 202 -0.55 -10.08 25.06
CA ASN A 202 0.88 -9.97 25.18
C ASN A 202 1.55 -10.55 23.93
N VAL A 203 2.46 -9.81 23.33
CA VAL A 203 3.18 -10.18 22.13
C VAL A 203 4.66 -9.88 22.30
N VAL A 204 5.48 -10.37 21.39
CA VAL A 204 6.87 -9.95 21.28
C VAL A 204 7.10 -9.32 19.91
N LEU A 205 7.98 -8.34 19.85
CA LEU A 205 8.53 -7.81 18.62
C LEU A 205 9.86 -8.49 18.36
N VAL A 206 9.96 -9.17 17.24
CA VAL A 206 11.21 -9.72 16.73
C VAL A 206 11.77 -8.73 15.72
N LYS A 207 12.91 -8.14 16.05
CA LYS A 207 13.58 -7.13 15.24
C LYS A 207 14.39 -7.77 14.10
N ALA A 208 14.76 -6.96 13.11
CA ALA A 208 15.61 -7.40 12.01
C ALA A 208 17.00 -7.90 12.46
N ASP A 209 17.52 -7.39 13.58
CA ASP A 209 18.77 -7.84 14.21
C ASP A 209 18.62 -9.12 15.07
N GLY A 210 17.42 -9.70 15.11
CA GLY A 210 17.09 -10.87 15.93
C GLY A 210 16.79 -10.55 17.39
N SER A 211 16.87 -9.31 17.83
CA SER A 211 16.51 -8.94 19.21
C SER A 211 15.00 -9.05 19.42
N ILE A 212 14.61 -9.46 20.64
CA ILE A 212 13.21 -9.69 21.01
C ILE A 212 12.83 -8.73 22.12
N LYS A 213 11.73 -7.98 21.89
CA LYS A 213 11.17 -7.06 22.88
C LYS A 213 9.75 -7.44 23.24
N LYS A 214 9.46 -7.54 24.54
CA LYS A 214 8.08 -7.78 25.02
C LYS A 214 7.23 -6.53 24.79
N ASN A 215 6.04 -6.76 24.30
CA ASN A 215 5.06 -5.73 23.99
C ASN A 215 3.65 -6.19 24.32
N LYS A 216 2.70 -5.27 24.25
CA LYS A 216 1.27 -5.56 24.46
C LYS A 216 0.43 -4.79 23.46
N VAL A 217 -0.50 -5.47 22.82
CA VAL A 217 -1.53 -4.85 21.97
C VAL A 217 -2.51 -4.10 22.87
N LYS A 218 -2.54 -2.77 22.80
CA LYS A 218 -3.51 -1.98 23.58
C LYS A 218 -4.85 -1.92 22.87
N GLU A 219 -4.82 -1.57 21.61
CA GLU A 219 -6.00 -1.49 20.76
C GLU A 219 -5.73 -2.07 19.38
N LEU A 220 -6.79 -2.57 18.77
CA LEU A 220 -6.73 -3.24 17.48
C LEU A 220 -7.83 -2.68 16.56
N TYR A 221 -7.46 -2.39 15.34
CA TYR A 221 -8.37 -1.82 14.34
C TYR A 221 -8.28 -2.59 13.02
N VAL A 222 -9.39 -2.66 12.31
CA VAL A 222 -9.47 -3.06 10.90
C VAL A 222 -9.89 -1.87 10.06
N PHE A 223 -9.59 -1.94 8.77
CA PHE A 223 -10.03 -0.92 7.82
C PHE A 223 -11.51 -1.14 7.48
N GLU A 224 -12.29 -0.06 7.43
CA GLU A 224 -13.71 -0.05 7.07
C GLU A 224 -14.03 1.24 6.33
N GLY A 225 -14.43 1.12 5.05
CA GLY A 225 -14.45 2.26 4.16
C GLY A 225 -13.07 2.91 4.08
N MET A 226 -13.02 4.21 4.25
CA MET A 226 -11.77 5.00 4.34
C MET A 226 -11.27 5.21 5.77
N GLY A 227 -11.95 4.64 6.75
CA GLY A 227 -11.63 4.77 8.17
C GLY A 227 -11.12 3.48 8.79
N LYS A 228 -11.05 3.50 10.12
CA LYS A 228 -10.65 2.37 10.93
C LYS A 228 -11.74 2.07 11.96
N ARG A 229 -12.09 0.80 12.13
CA ARG A 229 -13.02 0.33 13.14
C ARG A 229 -12.30 -0.51 14.18
N LYS A 230 -12.52 -0.19 15.45
CA LYS A 230 -11.97 -0.97 16.57
C LYS A 230 -12.60 -2.36 16.62
N VAL A 231 -11.75 -3.36 16.84
CA VAL A 231 -12.14 -4.78 16.94
C VAL A 231 -11.41 -5.46 18.10
N THR A 232 -11.93 -6.57 18.55
CA THR A 232 -11.33 -7.36 19.64
C THR A 232 -10.33 -8.40 19.13
N GLU A 233 -10.50 -8.85 17.89
CA GLU A 233 -9.65 -9.88 17.27
C GLU A 233 -9.57 -9.69 15.77
N VAL A 234 -8.40 -9.99 15.19
CA VAL A 234 -8.17 -10.08 13.73
C VAL A 234 -7.47 -11.40 13.44
N ILE A 235 -7.98 -12.12 12.46
CA ILE A 235 -7.48 -13.45 12.05
C ILE A 235 -6.47 -13.34 10.88
N SER A 236 -5.72 -14.42 10.66
CA SER A 236 -4.82 -14.58 9.52
C SER A 236 -5.50 -14.23 8.19
N GLY A 237 -4.80 -13.50 7.35
CA GLY A 237 -5.26 -13.05 6.04
C GLY A 237 -5.84 -11.64 6.01
N ASP A 238 -6.26 -11.06 7.14
CA ASP A 238 -6.79 -9.69 7.16
C ASP A 238 -5.72 -8.65 7.50
N LEU A 239 -5.97 -7.41 7.08
CA LEU A 239 -5.14 -6.25 7.40
C LEU A 239 -5.59 -5.62 8.71
N CYS A 240 -4.64 -5.26 9.56
CA CYS A 240 -4.95 -4.57 10.78
C CYS A 240 -3.97 -3.45 11.13
N ALA A 241 -4.46 -2.58 11.99
CA ALA A 241 -3.68 -1.50 12.60
C ALA A 241 -3.61 -1.76 14.11
N VAL A 242 -2.39 -1.89 14.63
CA VAL A 242 -2.09 -2.23 16.03
C VAL A 242 -1.56 -1.00 16.74
N VAL A 243 -2.16 -0.69 17.88
CA VAL A 243 -1.81 0.45 18.74
C VAL A 243 -1.25 -0.02 20.07
N GLY A 244 -0.31 0.75 20.62
CA GLY A 244 0.25 0.54 21.95
C GLY A 244 1.53 -0.25 21.97
N LEU A 245 2.10 -0.57 20.82
CA LEU A 245 3.44 -1.11 20.71
C LEU A 245 4.49 -0.02 20.96
N GLU A 246 5.59 -0.41 21.57
CA GLU A 246 6.72 0.48 21.85
C GLU A 246 7.94 0.07 21.04
N ASP A 247 8.70 1.04 20.55
CA ASP A 247 9.98 0.87 19.86
C ASP A 247 9.92 -0.16 18.72
N PHE A 248 8.98 0.03 17.81
CA PHE A 248 8.82 -0.79 16.63
C PHE A 248 9.22 -0.04 15.36
N SER A 249 9.60 -0.81 14.34
CA SER A 249 10.02 -0.32 13.04
C SER A 249 9.34 -1.13 11.93
N ILE A 250 9.36 -0.59 10.71
CA ILE A 250 8.92 -1.34 9.53
C ILE A 250 9.85 -2.55 9.36
N GLY A 251 9.28 -3.70 9.04
CA GLY A 251 9.99 -4.97 8.90
C GLY A 251 10.04 -5.81 10.17
N ASP A 252 9.76 -5.23 11.35
CA ASP A 252 9.66 -6.00 12.59
C ASP A 252 8.48 -6.97 12.53
N THR A 253 8.62 -8.11 13.19
CA THR A 253 7.55 -9.10 13.30
C THR A 253 6.92 -9.07 14.68
N ILE A 254 5.60 -8.93 14.73
CA ILE A 254 4.79 -9.19 15.93
C ILE A 254 4.58 -10.69 16.00
N ALA A 255 5.03 -11.32 17.08
CA ALA A 255 4.97 -12.77 17.26
C ALA A 255 4.42 -13.16 18.64
N ASP A 256 4.04 -14.42 18.73
CA ASP A 256 3.65 -15.06 19.98
C ASP A 256 4.85 -15.13 20.94
N PRO A 257 4.69 -14.82 22.25
CA PRO A 257 5.80 -14.88 23.21
C PRO A 257 6.41 -16.26 23.42
N GLU A 258 5.62 -17.32 23.22
CA GLU A 258 6.08 -18.71 23.39
C GLU A 258 6.78 -19.22 22.11
N ASN A 259 6.44 -18.64 20.95
CA ASN A 259 7.02 -18.97 19.65
C ASN A 259 7.46 -17.71 18.89
N PRO A 260 8.55 -17.06 19.30
CA PRO A 260 9.02 -15.82 18.71
C PRO A 260 9.72 -16.08 17.36
N GLU A 261 8.93 -16.29 16.31
CA GLU A 261 9.40 -16.56 14.97
C GLU A 261 9.32 -15.30 14.09
N ALA A 262 10.47 -14.86 13.57
CA ALA A 262 10.53 -13.72 12.65
C ALA A 262 10.05 -14.11 11.25
N LEU A 263 9.35 -13.21 10.59
CA LEU A 263 9.11 -13.27 9.14
C LEU A 263 10.37 -12.79 8.39
N PRO A 264 10.56 -13.21 7.14
CA PRO A 264 11.68 -12.74 6.32
C PRO A 264 11.71 -11.21 6.27
N VAL A 265 12.89 -10.65 6.48
CA VAL A 265 13.08 -9.19 6.44
C VAL A 265 12.60 -8.65 5.10
N ILE A 266 11.92 -7.51 5.14
CA ILE A 266 11.53 -6.81 3.91
C ILE A 266 12.81 -6.21 3.33
N SER A 267 13.32 -6.82 2.26
CA SER A 267 14.40 -6.23 1.48
C SER A 267 13.82 -5.09 0.65
N VAL A 268 14.33 -3.91 0.83
CA VAL A 268 14.05 -2.75 -0.02
C VAL A 268 15.35 -2.47 -0.76
N ASP A 269 15.25 -2.08 -2.04
CA ASP A 269 16.43 -1.70 -2.81
C ASP A 269 17.21 -0.61 -2.07
N GLU A 270 18.53 -0.72 -2.04
CA GLU A 270 19.38 0.26 -1.36
C GLU A 270 19.23 1.65 -2.00
N PRO A 271 19.21 2.72 -1.19
CA PRO A 271 19.12 4.07 -1.74
C PRO A 271 20.34 4.38 -2.61
N THR A 272 20.06 4.84 -3.82
CA THR A 272 21.10 5.20 -4.80
C THR A 272 21.81 6.52 -4.47
N MET A 273 21.23 7.32 -3.59
CA MET A 273 21.73 8.65 -3.24
C MET A 273 21.45 8.97 -1.77
N SER A 274 22.40 9.60 -1.09
CA SER A 274 22.23 10.18 0.22
C SER A 274 22.41 11.69 0.17
N MET A 275 21.59 12.45 0.90
CA MET A 275 21.71 13.90 1.04
C MET A 275 21.87 14.28 2.49
N THR A 276 22.75 15.22 2.75
CA THR A 276 22.89 15.82 4.08
C THR A 276 22.25 17.21 4.07
N PHE A 277 21.24 17.39 4.90
CA PHE A 277 20.65 18.71 5.13
C PHE A 277 21.38 19.38 6.29
N SER A 278 21.94 20.53 6.05
CA SER A 278 22.58 21.36 7.08
C SER A 278 22.05 22.79 7.04
N ILE A 279 22.18 23.48 8.17
CA ILE A 279 21.88 24.91 8.22
C ILE A 279 22.83 25.64 7.26
N ASN A 280 22.30 26.56 6.49
CA ASN A 280 23.13 27.40 5.60
C ASN A 280 23.98 28.34 6.45
N ASN A 281 25.25 27.99 6.63
CA ASN A 281 26.26 28.80 7.31
C ASN A 281 27.05 29.70 6.37
N SER A 282 26.57 29.88 5.13
CA SER A 282 27.24 30.71 4.14
C SER A 282 27.32 32.16 4.62
N PRO A 283 28.51 32.78 4.58
CA PRO A 283 28.69 34.21 4.95
C PRO A 283 27.96 35.17 4.00
N LEU A 284 27.44 34.67 2.87
CA LEU A 284 26.65 35.43 1.90
C LEU A 284 25.18 35.55 2.26
N ASP A 285 24.66 34.69 3.15
CA ASP A 285 23.28 34.73 3.61
C ASP A 285 23.13 35.63 4.84
N ARG A 286 23.09 36.95 4.62
CA ARG A 286 22.94 37.95 5.69
C ARG A 286 21.59 37.93 6.40
N LYS A 287 20.58 37.18 5.90
CA LYS A 287 19.23 37.10 6.52
C LYS A 287 19.13 36.05 7.62
N SER A 288 19.90 34.97 7.57
CA SER A 288 19.84 33.88 8.53
C SER A 288 20.58 34.15 9.85
N THR A 289 21.60 35.05 9.83
CA THR A 289 22.44 35.35 11.01
C THR A 289 21.76 36.14 12.10
N ARG A 290 20.56 36.69 11.89
CA ARG A 290 19.85 37.51 12.89
C ARG A 290 18.73 36.77 13.65
N LEU A 291 18.36 35.54 13.28
CA LEU A 291 17.24 34.80 13.85
C LEU A 291 17.60 33.51 14.62
N ASN A 292 18.87 33.13 14.69
CA ASN A 292 19.26 31.85 15.31
C ASN A 292 20.23 32.01 16.47
N SER A 293 19.80 32.67 17.55
CA SER A 293 20.53 32.61 18.83
C SER A 293 19.94 31.63 19.84
N SER A 294 18.98 30.80 19.45
CA SER A 294 18.47 29.75 20.36
C SER A 294 17.79 28.62 19.59
N HIS A 295 18.28 27.42 19.80
CA HIS A 295 17.83 26.10 19.41
C HIS A 295 18.52 25.47 18.21
N MET A 296 19.69 24.81 18.51
CA MET A 296 20.12 23.67 17.74
C MET A 296 19.24 22.48 18.10
N SER A 297 18.30 22.14 17.24
CA SER A 297 17.70 20.82 17.21
C SER A 297 18.28 20.09 15.99
N GLU A 298 19.18 19.13 16.22
CA GLU A 298 19.52 18.14 15.21
C GLU A 298 18.27 17.30 14.92
N SER A 299 17.56 17.65 13.89
CA SER A 299 16.56 16.78 13.31
C SER A 299 17.29 15.75 12.44
N ARG A 300 17.65 14.62 13.04
CA ARG A 300 17.94 13.40 12.28
C ARG A 300 16.60 12.86 11.81
N MET A 301 16.23 13.14 10.56
CA MET A 301 15.26 12.31 9.89
C MET A 301 15.89 10.91 9.78
N PRO A 302 15.26 9.85 10.30
CA PRO A 302 15.70 8.52 9.97
C PRO A 302 15.57 8.40 8.45
N SER A 303 16.63 7.96 7.79
CA SER A 303 16.58 7.55 6.41
C SER A 303 15.49 6.46 6.35
N SER A 304 14.29 6.83 5.92
CA SER A 304 13.30 5.85 5.52
C SER A 304 13.79 5.29 4.20
N ALA A 305 14.63 4.29 4.29
CA ALA A 305 14.68 3.31 3.26
C ALA A 305 13.36 2.55 3.30
#